data_833075ff49ec9f969d7ef5e90c39c058
#
_entry.id   833075ff49ec9f969d7ef5e90c39c058
#
_cell.length_a   1.000
_cell.length_b   1.000
_cell.length_c   1.000
_cell.angle_alpha   90.00
_cell.angle_beta   90.00
_cell.angle_gamma   90.00
#
_symmetry.space_group_name_H-M   'P 1'
#
loop_
_entity.id
_entity.type
_entity.pdbx_description
1 polymer ?
#
loop_
_entity_poly.entity_id
_entity_poly.type
_entity_poly.pdbx_seq_one_letter_code
_entity_poly.pdbx_strand_id
1 'polypeptide(L)'
;MIAPRCKGLPQSVQWLQRPYAPGDLSRAELAVSATDDRSVNRAVGEEARALGIPVSVADAPDECTFFFPAVCTGDNIVAGVAGRGDDHARTARAAKAIRAVLEGLE
;
A
#
# COMPACT_ATOMS: atom_id res chain seq x y z
N MET A 1 -5.02 -2.11 -12.62
CA MET A 1 -4.19 -0.91 -12.36
C MET A 1 -4.54 0.17 -13.36
N ILE A 2 -4.65 1.39 -12.92
CA ILE A 2 -4.94 2.56 -13.78
C ILE A 2 -3.74 3.49 -13.73
N ALA A 3 -3.08 3.70 -14.86
CA ALA A 3 -1.94 4.59 -14.99
C ALA A 3 -1.67 4.91 -16.46
N PRO A 4 -1.30 6.16 -16.80
CA PRO A 4 -0.96 6.51 -18.17
C PRO A 4 0.31 5.83 -18.66
N ARG A 5 1.26 5.55 -17.75
CA ARG A 5 2.55 4.93 -18.04
C ARG A 5 2.94 3.96 -16.95
N CYS A 6 3.50 2.84 -17.33
CA CYS A 6 4.09 1.88 -16.41
C CYS A 6 5.04 0.95 -17.16
N LYS A 7 6.06 0.45 -16.47
CA LYS A 7 7.02 -0.52 -17.00
C LYS A 7 7.05 -1.77 -16.12
N GLY A 8 7.27 -2.91 -16.74
CA GLY A 8 7.55 -4.14 -16.01
C GLY A 8 6.37 -4.76 -15.28
N LEU A 9 5.15 -4.50 -15.72
CA LEU A 9 3.97 -5.09 -15.09
C LEU A 9 3.88 -6.59 -15.37
N PRO A 10 3.55 -7.41 -14.35
CA PRO A 10 3.21 -8.82 -14.56
C PRO A 10 1.98 -8.95 -15.46
N GLN A 11 1.92 -10.04 -16.24
CA GLN A 11 0.77 -10.31 -17.11
C GLN A 11 -0.54 -10.53 -16.32
N SER A 12 -0.42 -10.88 -15.05
CA SER A 12 -1.59 -11.07 -14.17
C SER A 12 -2.29 -9.76 -13.81
N VAL A 13 -1.67 -8.61 -14.06
CA VAL A 13 -2.24 -7.30 -13.75
C VAL A 13 -2.97 -6.76 -14.96
N GLN A 14 -4.26 -6.47 -14.79
CA GLN A 14 -5.04 -5.75 -15.80
C GLN A 14 -4.63 -4.28 -15.75
N TRP A 15 -4.14 -3.77 -16.88
CA TRP A 15 -3.69 -2.37 -16.97
C TRP A 15 -4.62 -1.56 -17.85
N LEU A 16 -5.19 -0.51 -17.27
CA LEU A 16 -5.93 0.51 -18.02
C LEU A 16 -4.99 1.69 -18.22
N GLN A 17 -4.56 1.88 -19.47
CA GLN A 17 -3.56 2.89 -19.82
C GLN A 17 -4.22 4.25 -19.99
N ARG A 18 -4.54 4.87 -18.86
CA ARG A 18 -5.17 6.19 -18.81
C ARG A 18 -5.05 6.78 -17.41
N PRO A 19 -5.28 8.09 -17.25
CA PRO A 19 -5.38 8.69 -15.91
C PRO A 19 -6.59 8.14 -15.14
N TYR A 20 -6.53 8.27 -13.80
CA TYR A 20 -7.66 8.00 -12.95
C TYR A 20 -8.80 8.98 -13.25
N ALA A 21 -10.04 8.47 -13.17
CA ALA A 21 -11.25 9.28 -13.27
C ALA A 21 -12.23 8.87 -12.15
N PRO A 22 -13.03 9.81 -11.63
CA PRO A 22 -14.07 9.48 -10.66
C PRO A 22 -14.97 8.35 -11.16
N GLY A 23 -15.32 7.42 -10.27
CA GLY A 23 -16.07 6.22 -10.59
C GLY A 23 -15.21 4.99 -10.84
N ASP A 24 -13.90 5.14 -10.99
CA ASP A 24 -13.00 4.02 -11.25
C ASP A 24 -12.96 2.99 -10.12
N LEU A 25 -13.31 3.38 -8.91
CA LEU A 25 -13.29 2.50 -7.74
C LEU A 25 -14.63 1.79 -7.49
N SER A 26 -15.61 1.96 -8.34
CA SER A 26 -16.97 1.47 -8.08
C SER A 26 -17.07 -0.04 -7.87
N ARG A 27 -16.11 -0.82 -8.40
CA ARG A 27 -16.06 -2.28 -8.25
C ARG A 27 -14.82 -2.75 -7.48
N ALA A 28 -14.09 -1.83 -6.89
CA ALA A 28 -12.87 -2.19 -6.17
C ALA A 28 -13.21 -2.69 -4.77
N GLU A 29 -12.46 -3.66 -4.30
CA GLU A 29 -12.53 -4.16 -2.92
C GLU A 29 -11.51 -3.46 -2.04
N LEU A 30 -10.45 -2.94 -2.64
CA LEU A 30 -9.35 -2.28 -1.97
C LEU A 30 -8.69 -1.32 -2.97
N ALA A 31 -8.19 -0.19 -2.50
CA ALA A 31 -7.52 0.77 -3.36
C ALA A 31 -6.15 1.15 -2.81
N VAL A 32 -5.19 1.34 -3.73
CA VAL A 32 -3.87 1.88 -3.42
C VAL A 32 -3.62 3.02 -4.40
N SER A 33 -3.30 4.19 -3.89
CA SER A 33 -2.95 5.35 -4.70
C SER A 33 -1.50 5.74 -4.46
N ALA A 34 -0.70 5.65 -5.51
CA ALA A 34 0.74 5.88 -5.44
C ALA A 34 1.25 6.60 -6.69
N THR A 35 0.50 7.62 -7.12
CA THR A 35 0.89 8.44 -8.27
C THR A 35 1.81 9.58 -7.82
N ASP A 36 2.42 10.27 -8.78
CA ASP A 36 3.22 11.46 -8.52
C ASP A 36 2.39 12.75 -8.44
N ASP A 37 1.06 12.65 -8.56
CA ASP A 37 0.14 13.78 -8.52
C ASP A 37 -0.66 13.76 -7.22
N ARG A 38 -0.39 14.75 -6.34
CA ARG A 38 -1.08 14.88 -5.06
C ARG A 38 -2.61 14.96 -5.20
N SER A 39 -3.09 15.68 -6.23
CA SER A 39 -4.53 15.86 -6.44
C SER A 39 -5.22 14.55 -6.83
N VAL A 40 -4.56 13.72 -7.62
CA VAL A 40 -5.06 12.39 -8.00
C VAL A 40 -5.10 11.48 -6.77
N ASN A 41 -4.02 11.42 -5.99
CA ASN A 41 -3.97 10.60 -4.79
C ASN A 41 -5.06 10.98 -3.80
N ARG A 42 -5.29 12.27 -3.62
CA ARG A 42 -6.35 12.78 -2.75
C ARG A 42 -7.73 12.36 -3.26
N ALA A 43 -7.98 12.51 -4.56
CA ALA A 43 -9.26 12.16 -5.16
C ALA A 43 -9.56 10.67 -5.02
N VAL A 44 -8.56 9.80 -5.22
CA VAL A 44 -8.70 8.35 -5.01
C VAL A 44 -9.06 8.04 -3.57
N GLY A 45 -8.36 8.65 -2.63
CA GLY A 45 -8.64 8.46 -1.20
C GLY A 45 -10.05 8.90 -0.81
N GLU A 46 -10.50 10.04 -1.31
CA GLU A 46 -11.85 10.55 -1.05
C GLU A 46 -12.93 9.62 -1.64
N GLU A 47 -12.76 9.15 -2.86
CA GLU A 47 -13.71 8.21 -3.47
C GLU A 47 -13.76 6.90 -2.69
N ALA A 48 -12.61 6.34 -2.34
CA ALA A 48 -12.55 5.09 -1.58
C ALA A 48 -13.25 5.21 -0.23
N ARG A 49 -13.01 6.29 0.50
CA ARG A 49 -13.65 6.52 1.80
C ARG A 49 -15.16 6.71 1.66
N ALA A 50 -15.60 7.41 0.61
CA ALA A 50 -17.02 7.58 0.33
C ALA A 50 -17.72 6.25 0.03
N LEU A 51 -17.02 5.33 -0.65
CA LEU A 51 -17.53 3.99 -0.96
C LEU A 51 -17.35 2.99 0.19
N GLY A 52 -16.62 3.35 1.24
CA GLY A 52 -16.36 2.46 2.37
C GLY A 52 -15.35 1.35 2.06
N ILE A 53 -14.51 1.51 1.04
CA ILE A 53 -13.47 0.54 0.74
C ILE A 53 -12.13 0.94 1.35
N PRO A 54 -11.31 -0.04 1.80
CA PRO A 54 -10.00 0.26 2.36
C PRO A 54 -9.10 0.94 1.33
N VAL A 55 -8.33 1.95 1.77
CA VAL A 55 -7.43 2.69 0.88
C VAL A 55 -6.10 2.99 1.57
N SER A 56 -5.02 2.82 0.81
CA SER A 56 -3.69 3.30 1.16
C SER A 56 -3.29 4.39 0.17
N VAL A 57 -2.96 5.56 0.70
CA VAL A 57 -2.52 6.72 -0.09
C VAL A 57 -1.05 6.97 0.24
N ALA A 58 -0.18 6.71 -0.73
CA ALA A 58 1.27 6.58 -0.49
C ALA A 58 1.92 7.86 0.05
N ASP A 59 1.42 9.03 -0.33
CA ASP A 59 1.98 10.33 0.04
C ASP A 59 1.22 11.04 1.17
N ALA A 60 0.22 10.38 1.78
CA ALA A 60 -0.61 11.02 2.80
C ALA A 60 -1.09 9.98 3.84
N PRO A 61 -0.29 9.73 4.89
CA PRO A 61 -0.66 8.74 5.92
C PRO A 61 -2.01 9.01 6.58
N ASP A 62 -2.38 10.27 6.78
CA ASP A 62 -3.65 10.67 7.39
C ASP A 62 -4.88 10.43 6.48
N GLU A 63 -4.65 10.17 5.19
CA GLU A 63 -5.71 9.82 4.24
C GLU A 63 -5.89 8.31 4.08
N CYS A 64 -5.03 7.51 4.70
CA CYS A 64 -5.10 6.05 4.63
C CYS A 64 -6.10 5.49 5.64
N THR A 65 -6.78 4.40 5.27
CA THR A 65 -7.58 3.61 6.20
C THR A 65 -6.89 2.30 6.58
N PHE A 66 -5.81 1.94 5.91
CA PHE A 66 -4.93 0.83 6.30
C PHE A 66 -3.50 1.12 5.85
N PHE A 67 -2.54 0.39 6.44
CA PHE A 67 -1.12 0.51 6.11
C PHE A 67 -0.54 -0.85 5.81
N PHE A 68 0.38 -0.89 4.82
CA PHE A 68 1.12 -2.11 4.54
C PHE A 68 2.23 -2.28 5.58
N PRO A 69 2.30 -3.44 6.27
CA PRO A 69 3.37 -3.70 7.21
C PRO A 69 4.67 -4.07 6.50
N ALA A 70 5.79 -3.90 7.19
CA ALA A 70 7.03 -4.58 6.81
C ALA A 70 6.85 -6.07 7.10
N VAL A 71 7.11 -6.93 6.13
CA VAL A 71 6.88 -8.37 6.25
C VAL A 71 8.18 -9.06 6.65
N CYS A 72 8.13 -9.83 7.73
CA CYS A 72 9.25 -10.63 8.23
C CYS A 72 8.85 -12.10 8.13
N THR A 73 9.64 -12.89 7.38
CA THR A 73 9.34 -14.30 7.18
C THR A 73 10.38 -15.19 7.87
N GLY A 74 9.92 -16.18 8.58
CA GLY A 74 10.72 -17.28 9.09
C GLY A 74 10.16 -18.62 8.55
N ASP A 75 10.66 -19.73 9.07
CA ASP A 75 10.15 -21.04 8.70
C ASP A 75 8.76 -21.25 9.33
N ASN A 76 7.73 -21.30 8.50
CA ASN A 76 6.32 -21.44 8.90
C ASN A 76 5.78 -20.27 9.76
N ILE A 77 6.48 -19.15 9.80
CA ILE A 77 6.06 -17.98 10.55
C ILE A 77 6.17 -16.73 9.67
N VAL A 78 5.15 -15.87 9.74
CA VAL A 78 5.15 -14.56 9.08
C VAL A 78 4.76 -13.52 10.14
N ALA A 79 5.56 -12.48 10.24
CA ALA A 79 5.26 -11.35 11.13
C ALA A 79 5.15 -10.06 10.32
N GLY A 80 4.17 -9.24 10.67
CA GLY A 80 3.99 -7.92 10.08
C GLY A 80 4.32 -6.84 11.10
N VAL A 81 5.07 -5.82 10.69
CA VAL A 81 5.48 -4.72 11.57
C VAL A 81 5.04 -3.40 10.95
N ALA A 82 4.19 -2.67 11.66
CA ALA A 82 3.73 -1.36 11.24
C ALA A 82 3.91 -0.35 12.38
N GLY A 83 4.41 0.83 12.05
CA GLY A 83 4.55 1.92 13.01
C GLY A 83 3.26 2.76 13.09
N ARG A 84 3.05 3.41 14.22
CA ARG A 84 1.90 4.31 14.44
C ARG A 84 2.15 5.73 13.96
N GLY A 85 3.36 6.05 13.51
CA GLY A 85 3.74 7.39 13.08
C GLY A 85 4.58 7.34 11.82
N ASP A 86 5.28 8.44 11.57
CA ASP A 86 6.03 8.64 10.33
C ASP A 86 7.49 8.18 10.42
N ASP A 87 7.89 7.56 11.54
CA ASP A 87 9.28 7.13 11.73
C ASP A 87 9.53 5.78 11.05
N HIS A 88 9.69 5.84 9.73
CA HIS A 88 9.96 4.65 8.92
C HIS A 88 11.31 4.00 9.27
N ALA A 89 12.29 4.79 9.68
CA ALA A 89 13.60 4.26 10.09
C ALA A 89 13.49 3.38 11.33
N ARG A 90 12.67 3.81 12.30
CA ARG A 90 12.43 3.03 13.51
C ARG A 90 11.69 1.73 13.19
N THR A 91 10.69 1.79 12.34
CA THR A 91 9.94 0.60 11.89
C THR A 91 10.86 -0.38 11.16
N ALA A 92 11.76 0.12 10.30
CA ALA A 92 12.73 -0.71 9.59
C ALA A 92 13.71 -1.39 10.54
N ARG A 93 14.18 -0.68 11.59
CA ARG A 93 15.05 -1.27 12.62
C ARG A 93 14.33 -2.36 13.40
N ALA A 94 13.09 -2.13 13.76
CA ALA A 94 12.27 -3.14 14.46
C ALA A 94 12.07 -4.38 13.58
N ALA A 95 11.76 -4.21 12.30
CA ALA A 95 11.59 -5.32 11.38
C ALA A 95 12.89 -6.12 11.22
N LYS A 96 14.04 -5.45 11.17
CA LYS A 96 15.34 -6.11 11.09
C LYS A 96 15.61 -6.97 12.34
N ALA A 97 15.30 -6.46 13.52
CA ALA A 97 15.45 -7.21 14.79
C ALA A 97 14.51 -8.43 14.82
N ILE A 98 13.28 -8.27 14.36
CA ILE A 98 12.32 -9.37 14.33
C ILE A 98 12.76 -10.45 13.35
N ARG A 99 13.29 -10.09 12.18
CA ARG A 99 13.83 -11.06 11.22
C ARG A 99 14.99 -11.87 11.86
N ALA A 100 15.86 -11.21 12.61
CA ALA A 100 16.94 -11.90 13.30
C ALA A 100 16.42 -12.91 14.34
N VAL A 101 15.36 -12.54 15.08
CA VAL A 101 14.72 -13.47 16.03
C VAL A 101 14.13 -14.68 15.30
N LEU A 102 13.44 -14.47 14.19
CA LEU A 102 12.84 -15.55 13.42
C LEU A 102 13.91 -16.51 12.86
N GLU A 103 15.02 -15.97 12.38
CA GLU A 103 16.16 -16.77 11.90
C GLU A 103 16.74 -17.62 13.01
N GLY A 104 16.80 -17.11 14.24
CA GLY A 104 17.33 -17.84 15.40
C GLY A 104 16.43 -18.97 15.89
N LEU A 105 15.20 -19.05 15.43
CA LEU A 105 14.27 -20.12 15.78
C LEU A 105 14.37 -21.35 14.86
N GLU A 106 15.14 -21.26 13.79
CA GLU A 106 15.29 -22.33 12.79
C GLU A 106 16.37 -23.33 13.13
#